data_d52ce97aec9bd032be70ac86c5c01bbe
#
_entry.id   d52ce97aec9bd032be70ac86c5c01bbe
#
_cell.length_a   1.000
_cell.length_b   1.000
_cell.length_c   1.000
_cell.angle_alpha   90.00
_cell.angle_beta   90.00
_cell.angle_gamma   90.00
#
_symmetry.space_group_name_H-M   'P 1'
#
loop_
_entity.id
_entity.type
_entity.pdbx_description
1 polymer ?
#
loop_
_entity_poly.entity_id
_entity_poly.type
_entity_poly.pdbx_seq_one_letter_code
_entity_poly.pdbx_strand_id
1 'polypeptide(L)'
;MFDKLIINSPYEEPTKYWFYNRDNRDFELRSGRRSASYIVATPNSQGFDDPGIQVEIELVNRIRLRVKKWKKENYPGITGITKRLLLHWQDPEERKDKQFFFCQLEAIETLIWLTEAPEADKTGIEIPGDGGDFPRWCSKMATGAGKTIVMSQLIAWQVLNKVANNKDTRFSKNVLVVAPGLTVRMTCPP
;
A
#
# COMPACT_ATOMS: atom_id res chain seq x y z
N MET A 1 10.32 -18.46 -23.35
CA MET A 1 11.02 -17.14 -23.23
C MET A 1 9.96 -16.06 -23.21
N PHE A 2 9.98 -15.15 -22.23
CA PHE A 2 8.94 -14.11 -22.16
C PHE A 2 9.26 -13.03 -23.19
N ASP A 3 8.34 -12.78 -24.11
CA ASP A 3 8.49 -11.74 -25.14
C ASP A 3 8.43 -10.33 -24.53
N LYS A 4 7.84 -10.19 -23.34
CA LYS A 4 7.69 -8.92 -22.65
C LYS A 4 7.69 -9.11 -21.13
N LEU A 5 8.72 -8.58 -20.46
CA LEU A 5 8.84 -8.65 -18.99
C LEU A 5 7.95 -7.62 -18.28
N ILE A 6 7.85 -6.41 -18.84
CA ILE A 6 7.02 -5.33 -18.28
C ILE A 6 5.65 -5.38 -18.96
N ILE A 7 4.63 -5.77 -18.22
CA ILE A 7 3.26 -5.97 -18.72
C ILE A 7 2.25 -4.95 -18.19
N ASN A 8 2.64 -4.11 -17.21
CA ASN A 8 1.81 -3.05 -16.64
C ASN A 8 2.61 -1.76 -16.50
N SER A 9 1.90 -0.62 -16.55
CA SER A 9 2.45 0.67 -16.14
C SER A 9 2.69 0.68 -14.61
N PRO A 10 3.79 1.24 -14.10
CA PRO A 10 3.99 1.39 -12.66
C PRO A 10 3.07 2.45 -12.01
N TYR A 11 2.43 3.28 -12.81
CA TYR A 11 1.59 4.41 -12.36
C TYR A 11 0.09 4.08 -12.31
N GLU A 12 -0.30 2.95 -12.87
CA GLU A 12 -1.69 2.51 -12.97
C GLU A 12 -1.95 1.21 -12.23
N GLU A 13 -3.23 0.96 -11.90
CA GLU A 13 -3.61 -0.32 -11.30
C GLU A 13 -3.26 -1.46 -12.28
N PRO A 14 -2.54 -2.50 -11.84
CA PRO A 14 -2.20 -3.63 -12.70
C PRO A 14 -3.44 -4.32 -13.26
N THR A 15 -3.45 -4.56 -14.57
CA THR A 15 -4.54 -5.22 -15.29
C THR A 15 -4.20 -6.64 -15.73
N LYS A 16 -2.93 -7.04 -15.59
CA LYS A 16 -2.44 -8.37 -15.96
C LYS A 16 -1.40 -8.83 -14.95
N TYR A 17 -1.22 -10.14 -14.82
CA TYR A 17 -0.16 -10.72 -14.01
C TYR A 17 0.27 -12.09 -14.54
N TRP A 18 1.51 -12.46 -14.26
CA TRP A 18 2.03 -13.80 -14.52
C TRP A 18 1.59 -14.74 -13.40
N PHE A 19 0.96 -15.86 -13.78
CA PHE A 19 0.58 -16.95 -12.88
C PHE A 19 1.42 -18.17 -13.23
N TYR A 20 2.10 -18.74 -12.22
CA TYR A 20 2.82 -19.99 -12.41
C TYR A 20 1.84 -21.17 -12.29
N ASN A 21 1.65 -21.88 -13.40
CA ASN A 21 0.84 -23.09 -13.43
C ASN A 21 1.75 -24.29 -13.12
N ARG A 22 1.44 -24.99 -12.03
CA ARG A 22 2.26 -26.12 -11.56
C ARG A 22 2.09 -27.38 -12.41
N ASP A 23 0.93 -27.58 -13.03
CA ASP A 23 0.61 -28.79 -13.77
C ASP A 23 1.44 -28.89 -15.06
N ASN A 24 1.59 -27.76 -15.74
CA ASN A 24 2.41 -27.66 -16.96
C ASN A 24 3.78 -27.03 -16.73
N ARG A 25 4.10 -26.62 -15.50
CA ARG A 25 5.37 -25.97 -15.10
C ARG A 25 5.71 -24.72 -15.93
N ASP A 26 4.71 -23.96 -16.30
CA ASP A 26 4.87 -22.78 -17.14
C ASP A 26 4.14 -21.56 -16.56
N PHE A 27 4.48 -20.38 -17.06
CA PHE A 27 3.86 -19.12 -16.68
C PHE A 27 2.77 -18.75 -17.68
N GLU A 28 1.57 -18.51 -17.16
CA GLU A 28 0.41 -18.02 -17.90
C GLU A 28 0.16 -16.55 -17.62
N LEU A 29 -0.08 -15.77 -18.67
CA LEU A 29 -0.51 -14.39 -18.52
C LEU A 29 -2.01 -14.35 -18.24
N ARG A 30 -2.38 -13.90 -17.05
CA ARG A 30 -3.79 -13.78 -16.63
C ARG A 30 -4.24 -12.33 -16.60
N SER A 31 -5.49 -12.08 -16.94
CA SER A 31 -6.14 -10.78 -16.82
C SER A 31 -6.55 -10.46 -15.38
N GLY A 32 -6.63 -9.18 -15.08
CA GLY A 32 -7.00 -8.67 -13.76
C GLY A 32 -5.79 -8.40 -12.88
N ARG A 33 -6.07 -8.02 -11.64
CA ARG A 33 -5.07 -7.78 -10.62
C ARG A 33 -4.86 -9.03 -9.78
N ARG A 34 -3.60 -9.43 -9.57
CA ARG A 34 -3.28 -10.55 -8.67
C ARG A 34 -3.74 -10.24 -7.24
N SER A 35 -4.42 -11.20 -6.61
CA SER A 35 -4.78 -11.13 -5.19
C SER A 35 -3.54 -10.93 -4.31
N ALA A 36 -3.70 -10.18 -3.22
CA ALA A 36 -2.68 -10.14 -2.18
C ALA A 36 -2.54 -11.52 -1.57
N SER A 37 -1.33 -12.04 -1.55
CA SER A 37 -1.04 -13.39 -1.08
C SER A 37 0.40 -13.48 -0.59
N TYR A 38 0.71 -14.52 0.14
CA TYR A 38 2.06 -14.92 0.50
C TYR A 38 2.28 -16.39 0.15
N ILE A 39 3.53 -16.79 0.09
CA ILE A 39 3.91 -18.15 -0.22
C ILE A 39 4.40 -18.82 1.05
N VAL A 40 3.83 -19.97 1.38
CA VAL A 40 4.28 -20.84 2.46
C VAL A 40 5.13 -21.93 1.85
N ALA A 41 6.39 -22.01 2.28
CA ALA A 41 7.27 -23.10 1.89
C ALA A 41 6.74 -24.44 2.43
N THR A 42 6.73 -25.47 1.60
CA THR A 42 6.45 -26.84 2.02
C THR A 42 7.77 -27.59 2.22
N PRO A 43 7.79 -28.72 2.95
CA PRO A 43 9.00 -29.54 3.08
C PRO A 43 9.63 -29.96 1.75
N ASN A 44 8.83 -29.99 0.69
CA ASN A 44 9.26 -30.34 -0.66
C ASN A 44 9.64 -29.12 -1.53
N SER A 45 9.47 -27.90 -1.02
CA SER A 45 9.83 -26.65 -1.71
C SER A 45 11.34 -26.44 -1.67
N GLN A 46 12.10 -27.27 -2.39
CA GLN A 46 13.56 -27.21 -2.39
C GLN A 46 14.15 -26.51 -3.63
N GLY A 47 13.34 -25.97 -4.50
CA GLY A 47 13.83 -25.41 -5.75
C GLY A 47 12.94 -24.33 -6.35
N PHE A 48 13.44 -23.79 -7.44
CA PHE A 48 12.75 -22.79 -8.25
C PHE A 48 11.42 -23.34 -8.82
N ASP A 49 11.33 -24.66 -8.98
CA ASP A 49 10.19 -25.35 -9.60
C ASP A 49 9.02 -25.59 -8.64
N ASP A 50 9.23 -25.48 -7.31
CA ASP A 50 8.17 -25.56 -6.33
C ASP A 50 8.24 -24.38 -5.34
N PRO A 51 7.64 -23.26 -5.67
CA PRO A 51 7.67 -22.05 -4.83
C PRO A 51 6.88 -22.19 -3.51
N GLY A 52 6.20 -23.32 -3.26
CA GLY A 52 5.35 -23.50 -2.08
C GLY A 52 3.85 -23.26 -2.36
N ILE A 53 3.06 -23.19 -1.30
CA ILE A 53 1.60 -22.98 -1.37
C ILE A 53 1.30 -21.50 -1.31
N GLN A 54 0.55 -20.98 -2.29
CA GLN A 54 0.07 -19.60 -2.28
C GLN A 54 -1.17 -19.50 -1.38
N VAL A 55 -1.10 -18.64 -0.37
CA VAL A 55 -2.19 -18.36 0.57
C VAL A 55 -2.63 -16.91 0.38
N GLU A 56 -3.92 -16.69 0.13
CA GLU A 56 -4.48 -15.36 -0.04
C GLU A 56 -4.60 -14.62 1.30
N ILE A 57 -4.37 -13.31 1.27
CA ILE A 57 -4.58 -12.41 2.41
C ILE A 57 -5.94 -11.75 2.21
N GLU A 58 -7.01 -12.46 2.57
CA GLU A 58 -8.40 -12.04 2.35
C GLU A 58 -8.69 -10.64 2.90
N LEU A 59 -8.18 -10.33 4.09
CA LEU A 59 -8.37 -9.01 4.70
C LEU A 59 -7.85 -7.89 3.79
N VAL A 60 -6.65 -8.04 3.24
CA VAL A 60 -6.06 -7.04 2.32
C VAL A 60 -6.87 -6.94 1.04
N ASN A 61 -7.33 -8.06 0.49
CA ASN A 61 -8.15 -8.06 -0.72
C ASN A 61 -9.51 -7.37 -0.48
N ARG A 62 -10.15 -7.57 0.67
CA ARG A 62 -11.36 -6.84 1.07
C ARG A 62 -11.12 -5.34 1.24
N ILE A 63 -10.04 -4.95 1.92
CA ILE A 63 -9.66 -3.54 2.09
C ILE A 63 -9.44 -2.87 0.73
N ARG A 64 -8.74 -3.49 -0.20
CA ARG A 64 -8.54 -2.97 -1.56
C ARG A 64 -9.85 -2.64 -2.27
N LEU A 65 -10.86 -3.51 -2.17
CA LEU A 65 -12.17 -3.26 -2.77
C LEU A 65 -12.88 -2.06 -2.12
N ARG A 66 -12.80 -1.94 -0.79
CA ARG A 66 -13.38 -0.83 -0.03
C ARG A 66 -12.70 0.50 -0.37
N VAL A 67 -11.37 0.53 -0.37
CA VAL A 67 -10.59 1.71 -0.75
C VAL A 67 -10.89 2.13 -2.18
N LYS A 68 -11.00 1.19 -3.12
CA LYS A 68 -11.36 1.46 -4.51
C LYS A 68 -12.76 2.09 -4.64
N LYS A 69 -13.74 1.61 -3.87
CA LYS A 69 -15.09 2.19 -3.80
C LYS A 69 -15.02 3.61 -3.23
N TRP A 70 -14.40 3.78 -2.07
CA TRP A 70 -14.22 5.06 -1.38
C TRP A 70 -13.55 6.13 -2.26
N LYS A 71 -12.54 5.73 -3.02
CA LYS A 71 -11.88 6.60 -4.01
C LYS A 71 -12.85 7.07 -5.11
N LYS A 72 -13.68 6.17 -5.64
CA LYS A 72 -14.71 6.51 -6.64
C LYS A 72 -15.77 7.47 -6.11
N GLU A 73 -16.04 7.43 -4.82
CA GLU A 73 -16.97 8.30 -4.10
C GLU A 73 -16.32 9.63 -3.66
N ASN A 74 -15.13 9.95 -4.19
CA ASN A 74 -14.37 11.18 -3.92
C ASN A 74 -13.95 11.32 -2.44
N TYR A 75 -13.54 10.20 -1.82
CA TYR A 75 -12.93 10.15 -0.49
C TYR A 75 -13.82 10.69 0.64
N PRO A 76 -15.04 10.18 0.88
CA PRO A 76 -15.88 10.66 1.96
C PRO A 76 -15.22 10.55 3.32
N GLY A 77 -15.43 11.53 4.19
CA GLY A 77 -14.95 11.54 5.57
C GLY A 77 -13.55 12.11 5.80
N ILE A 78 -12.77 12.41 4.75
CA ILE A 78 -11.43 12.98 4.91
C ILE A 78 -11.45 14.45 5.29
N THR A 79 -10.38 14.89 5.94
CA THR A 79 -10.17 16.32 6.23
C THR A 79 -9.86 17.12 4.96
N GLY A 80 -10.05 18.43 5.01
CA GLY A 80 -9.66 19.33 3.93
C GLY A 80 -8.15 19.32 3.63
N ILE A 81 -7.31 19.06 4.63
CA ILE A 81 -5.86 18.92 4.46
C ILE A 81 -5.56 17.62 3.70
N THR A 82 -6.14 16.51 4.13
CA THR A 82 -5.97 15.22 3.45
C THR A 82 -6.43 15.29 1.99
N LYS A 83 -7.55 15.97 1.72
CA LYS A 83 -8.02 16.16 0.36
C LYS A 83 -7.02 16.92 -0.52
N ARG A 84 -6.44 18.02 0.00
CA ARG A 84 -5.41 18.78 -0.73
C ARG A 84 -4.16 17.94 -0.98
N LEU A 85 -3.71 17.15 0.01
CA LEU A 85 -2.58 16.26 -0.16
C LEU A 85 -2.82 15.19 -1.24
N LEU A 86 -3.99 14.53 -1.22
CA LEU A 86 -4.35 13.53 -2.22
C LEU A 86 -4.42 14.14 -3.63
N LEU A 87 -4.99 15.33 -3.79
CA LEU A 87 -5.02 16.02 -5.06
C LEU A 87 -3.61 16.34 -5.55
N HIS A 88 -2.77 16.94 -4.70
CA HIS A 88 -1.38 17.25 -5.03
C HIS A 88 -0.55 16.01 -5.41
N TRP A 89 -0.74 14.89 -4.68
CA TRP A 89 0.00 13.66 -4.98
C TRP A 89 -0.43 12.97 -6.27
N GLN A 90 -1.65 13.20 -6.72
CA GLN A 90 -2.22 12.59 -7.91
C GLN A 90 -2.22 13.52 -9.13
N ASP A 91 -1.86 14.80 -8.96
CA ASP A 91 -1.85 15.77 -10.04
C ASP A 91 -0.71 15.49 -11.03
N PRO A 92 -1.01 15.10 -12.27
CA PRO A 92 0.02 14.81 -13.26
C PRO A 92 0.76 16.07 -13.73
N GLU A 93 0.17 17.26 -13.66
CA GLU A 93 0.83 18.50 -14.08
C GLU A 93 1.85 18.97 -13.05
N GLU A 94 1.51 18.91 -11.77
CA GLU A 94 2.45 19.25 -10.69
C GLU A 94 3.58 18.23 -10.54
N ARG A 95 3.37 17.01 -11.04
CA ARG A 95 4.26 15.87 -10.83
C ARG A 95 4.84 15.27 -12.11
N LYS A 96 4.95 16.03 -13.18
CA LYS A 96 5.41 15.57 -14.51
C LYS A 96 6.63 14.64 -14.46
N ASP A 97 7.66 15.00 -13.69
CA ASP A 97 8.94 14.26 -13.62
C ASP A 97 9.04 13.36 -12.37
N LYS A 98 8.06 13.39 -11.46
CA LYS A 98 8.13 12.76 -10.14
C LYS A 98 6.79 12.13 -9.74
N GLN A 99 6.12 11.50 -10.68
CA GLN A 99 4.87 10.79 -10.39
C GLN A 99 5.10 9.68 -9.36
N PHE A 100 4.13 9.52 -8.48
CA PHE A 100 4.15 8.39 -7.54
C PHE A 100 3.69 7.11 -8.24
N PHE A 101 4.32 6.01 -7.89
CA PHE A 101 3.86 4.70 -8.33
C PHE A 101 2.49 4.37 -7.75
N PHE A 102 1.71 3.60 -8.50
CA PHE A 102 0.41 3.12 -8.06
C PHE A 102 0.47 2.48 -6.66
N CYS A 103 1.48 1.64 -6.39
CA CYS A 103 1.63 0.98 -5.08
C CYS A 103 1.92 1.95 -3.93
N GLN A 104 2.55 3.11 -4.20
CA GLN A 104 2.80 4.14 -3.19
C GLN A 104 1.50 4.88 -2.85
N LEU A 105 0.75 5.28 -3.86
CA LEU A 105 -0.56 5.92 -3.67
C LEU A 105 -1.53 4.98 -2.98
N GLU A 106 -1.60 3.71 -3.39
CA GLU A 106 -2.46 2.72 -2.75
C GLU A 106 -2.11 2.50 -1.28
N ALA A 107 -0.82 2.47 -0.93
CA ALA A 107 -0.37 2.29 0.44
C ALA A 107 -0.83 3.46 1.33
N ILE A 108 -0.61 4.70 0.91
CA ILE A 108 -1.02 5.87 1.70
C ILE A 108 -2.55 6.04 1.71
N GLU A 109 -3.25 5.83 0.59
CA GLU A 109 -4.71 5.85 0.52
C GLU A 109 -5.34 4.81 1.46
N THR A 110 -4.75 3.64 1.58
CA THR A 110 -5.21 2.60 2.51
C THR A 110 -5.08 3.05 3.97
N LEU A 111 -3.95 3.65 4.36
CA LEU A 111 -3.75 4.17 5.72
C LEU A 111 -4.69 5.33 6.03
N ILE A 112 -4.92 6.23 5.07
CA ILE A 112 -5.89 7.31 5.19
C ILE A 112 -7.30 6.74 5.37
N TRP A 113 -7.70 5.78 4.54
CA TRP A 113 -9.02 5.14 4.63
C TRP A 113 -9.25 4.48 5.99
N LEU A 114 -8.28 3.74 6.51
CA LEU A 114 -8.35 3.11 7.84
C LEU A 114 -8.55 4.14 8.96
N THR A 115 -8.02 5.34 8.81
CA THR A 115 -8.07 6.40 9.83
C THR A 115 -9.27 7.33 9.66
N GLU A 116 -9.56 7.78 8.43
CA GLU A 116 -10.49 8.88 8.19
C GLU A 116 -11.82 8.45 7.58
N ALA A 117 -11.90 7.30 6.91
CA ALA A 117 -13.16 6.85 6.31
C ALA A 117 -14.27 6.69 7.38
N PRO A 118 -15.54 6.92 7.01
CA PRO A 118 -16.67 6.68 7.90
C PRO A 118 -16.67 5.25 8.46
N GLU A 119 -17.08 5.07 9.71
CA GLU A 119 -17.14 3.75 10.36
C GLU A 119 -18.05 2.77 9.59
N ALA A 120 -19.12 3.28 8.98
CA ALA A 120 -20.01 2.48 8.14
C ALA A 120 -19.27 1.79 6.97
N ASP A 121 -18.27 2.48 6.38
CA ASP A 121 -17.48 1.93 5.27
C ASP A 121 -16.47 0.87 5.74
N LYS A 122 -16.11 0.90 7.02
CA LYS A 122 -15.18 -0.05 7.65
C LYS A 122 -15.87 -1.27 8.27
N THR A 123 -17.20 -1.34 8.23
CA THR A 123 -17.97 -2.46 8.79
C THR A 123 -17.47 -3.81 8.25
N GLY A 124 -17.16 -4.73 9.16
CA GLY A 124 -16.63 -6.06 8.84
C GLY A 124 -15.14 -6.09 8.46
N ILE A 125 -14.43 -4.97 8.61
CA ILE A 125 -12.97 -4.91 8.48
C ILE A 125 -12.39 -4.83 9.90
N GLU A 126 -11.85 -5.94 10.35
CA GLU A 126 -11.16 -6.04 11.64
C GLU A 126 -9.68 -6.30 11.38
N ILE A 127 -8.83 -5.39 11.83
CA ILE A 127 -7.38 -5.58 11.75
C ILE A 127 -6.94 -6.23 13.06
N PRO A 128 -6.38 -7.44 13.01
CA PRO A 128 -5.88 -8.11 14.21
C PRO A 128 -4.82 -7.26 14.89
N GLY A 129 -4.98 -7.03 16.19
CA GLY A 129 -3.94 -6.43 17.02
C GLY A 129 -2.82 -7.44 17.29
N ASP A 130 -1.65 -6.94 17.65
CA ASP A 130 -0.49 -7.74 18.04
C ASP A 130 -0.43 -8.02 19.56
N GLY A 131 -1.49 -7.66 20.28
CA GLY A 131 -1.58 -7.79 21.75
C GLY A 131 -0.84 -6.72 22.55
N GLY A 132 -0.26 -5.72 21.90
CA GLY A 132 0.38 -4.59 22.58
C GLY A 132 -0.61 -3.43 22.87
N ASP A 133 -0.17 -2.47 23.71
CA ASP A 133 -0.98 -1.34 24.17
C ASP A 133 -1.29 -0.30 23.09
N PHE A 134 -0.62 -0.36 21.96
CA PHE A 134 -0.75 0.60 20.86
C PHE A 134 -1.19 -0.07 19.56
N PRO A 135 -2.08 0.55 18.78
CA PRO A 135 -2.43 0.07 17.45
C PRO A 135 -1.18 0.14 16.53
N ARG A 136 -0.84 -0.98 15.93
CA ARG A 136 0.28 -1.12 14.99
C ARG A 136 -0.22 -1.67 13.67
N TRP A 137 0.16 -1.02 12.59
CA TRP A 137 -0.18 -1.46 11.25
C TRP A 137 1.09 -1.78 10.47
N CYS A 138 1.07 -2.88 9.75
CA CYS A 138 2.17 -3.28 8.87
C CYS A 138 1.78 -3.02 7.41
N SER A 139 2.46 -2.08 6.77
CA SER A 139 2.35 -1.86 5.33
C SER A 139 3.48 -2.61 4.62
N LYS A 140 3.16 -3.77 4.04
CA LYS A 140 4.14 -4.60 3.33
C LYS A 140 4.24 -4.18 1.87
N MET A 141 5.40 -3.69 1.47
CA MET A 141 5.71 -3.30 0.10
C MET A 141 6.95 -4.05 -0.41
N ALA A 142 7.01 -4.31 -1.71
CA ALA A 142 8.16 -4.94 -2.34
C ALA A 142 9.44 -4.11 -2.18
N THR A 143 10.59 -4.75 -2.29
CA THR A 143 11.88 -4.06 -2.36
C THR A 143 11.92 -3.19 -3.62
N GLY A 144 12.46 -1.98 -3.51
CA GLY A 144 12.48 -1.02 -4.63
C GLY A 144 11.16 -0.28 -4.91
N ALA A 145 10.06 -0.60 -4.22
CA ALA A 145 8.76 0.07 -4.42
C ALA A 145 8.66 1.48 -3.81
N GLY A 146 9.73 2.00 -3.21
CA GLY A 146 9.77 3.36 -2.64
C GLY A 146 9.10 3.49 -1.27
N LYS A 147 9.37 2.54 -0.36
CA LYS A 147 8.86 2.59 1.03
C LYS A 147 9.14 3.93 1.72
N THR A 148 10.33 4.52 1.50
CA THR A 148 10.71 5.83 2.06
C THR A 148 9.80 6.95 1.57
N ILE A 149 9.34 6.89 0.32
CA ILE A 149 8.38 7.85 -0.23
C ILE A 149 7.04 7.76 0.52
N VAL A 150 6.54 6.54 0.75
CA VAL A 150 5.30 6.34 1.51
C VAL A 150 5.45 6.82 2.96
N MET A 151 6.62 6.62 3.58
CA MET A 151 6.91 7.16 4.91
C MET A 151 6.85 8.70 4.91
N SER A 152 7.41 9.36 3.90
CA SER A 152 7.35 10.81 3.78
C SER A 152 5.92 11.32 3.58
N GLN A 153 5.11 10.63 2.76
CA GLN A 153 3.68 10.93 2.60
C GLN A 153 2.92 10.77 3.92
N LEU A 154 3.20 9.69 4.67
CA LEU A 154 2.60 9.42 5.98
C LEU A 154 2.93 10.52 6.98
N ILE A 155 4.18 10.94 7.06
CA ILE A 155 4.64 12.03 7.95
C ILE A 155 3.94 13.33 7.56
N ALA A 156 3.94 13.71 6.29
CA ALA A 156 3.27 14.92 5.81
C ALA A 156 1.78 14.92 6.16
N TRP A 157 1.09 13.80 5.91
CA TRP A 157 -0.32 13.63 6.23
C TRP A 157 -0.61 13.79 7.73
N GLN A 158 0.16 13.13 8.59
CA GLN A 158 -0.01 13.18 10.04
C GLN A 158 0.26 14.59 10.60
N VAL A 159 1.40 15.17 10.24
CA VAL A 159 1.84 16.46 10.79
C VAL A 159 0.95 17.60 10.31
N LEU A 160 0.66 17.69 9.02
CA LEU A 160 -0.13 18.81 8.47
C LEU A 160 -1.57 18.79 8.96
N ASN A 161 -2.20 17.61 9.11
CA ASN A 161 -3.52 17.51 9.71
C ASN A 161 -3.50 17.95 11.20
N LYS A 162 -2.49 17.50 11.96
CA LYS A 162 -2.38 17.88 13.38
C LYS A 162 -2.12 19.36 13.57
N VAL A 163 -1.33 19.98 12.71
CA VAL A 163 -1.07 21.44 12.74
C VAL A 163 -2.35 22.22 12.40
N ALA A 164 -3.11 21.77 11.40
CA ALA A 164 -4.35 22.42 11.01
C ALA A 164 -5.47 22.26 12.06
N ASN A 165 -5.52 21.12 12.73
CA ASN A 165 -6.48 20.86 13.80
C ASN A 165 -5.81 20.17 15.00
N ASN A 166 -5.30 20.98 15.91
CA ASN A 166 -4.57 20.47 17.08
C ASN A 166 -5.42 19.62 18.05
N LYS A 167 -6.75 19.73 17.99
CA LYS A 167 -7.67 18.93 18.83
C LYS A 167 -7.96 17.55 18.25
N ASP A 168 -7.70 17.32 16.96
CA ASP A 168 -7.97 16.03 16.34
C ASP A 168 -6.98 14.95 16.84
N THR A 169 -7.51 13.97 17.55
CA THR A 169 -6.73 12.90 18.19
C THR A 169 -6.28 11.81 17.23
N ARG A 170 -6.81 11.79 15.99
CA ARG A 170 -6.40 10.83 14.95
C ARG A 170 -5.00 11.09 14.41
N PHE A 171 -4.47 12.30 14.61
CA PHE A 171 -3.20 12.76 14.03
C PHE A 171 -2.17 13.13 15.10
N SER A 172 -0.89 13.05 14.71
CA SER A 172 0.25 13.43 15.55
C SER A 172 1.20 14.37 14.80
N LYS A 173 1.78 15.33 15.49
CA LYS A 173 2.91 16.13 15.01
C LYS A 173 4.28 15.57 15.44
N ASN A 174 4.27 14.60 16.34
CA ASN A 174 5.48 13.96 16.84
C ASN A 174 5.70 12.68 16.03
N VAL A 175 6.85 12.57 15.41
CA VAL A 175 7.21 11.42 14.56
C VAL A 175 8.55 10.89 15.01
N LEU A 176 8.62 9.58 15.25
CA LEU A 176 9.86 8.85 15.49
C LEU A 176 10.08 7.86 14.35
N VAL A 177 11.19 8.01 13.65
CA VAL A 177 11.61 7.06 12.60
C VAL A 177 12.73 6.18 13.14
N VAL A 178 12.50 4.88 13.13
CA VAL A 178 13.49 3.88 13.50
C VAL A 178 13.85 3.06 12.28
N ALA A 179 15.13 3.06 11.92
CA ALA A 179 15.63 2.34 10.76
C ALA A 179 16.82 1.46 11.14
N PRO A 180 16.88 0.21 10.64
CA PRO A 180 17.93 -0.74 11.02
C PRO A 180 19.29 -0.47 10.38
N GLY A 181 19.41 0.53 9.47
CA GLY A 181 20.66 0.81 8.76
C GLY A 181 20.86 2.26 8.37
N LEU A 182 22.12 2.61 8.09
CA LEU A 182 22.57 3.97 7.70
C LEU A 182 21.97 4.45 6.37
N THR A 183 21.62 3.55 5.47
CA THR A 183 21.07 3.88 4.14
C THR A 183 19.79 4.70 4.23
N VAL A 184 18.89 4.36 5.16
CA VAL A 184 17.65 5.12 5.36
C VAL A 184 17.93 6.50 5.96
N ARG A 185 18.95 6.60 6.81
CA ARG A 185 19.36 7.87 7.43
C ARG A 185 19.90 8.87 6.40
N MET A 186 20.55 8.38 5.34
CA MET A 186 21.08 9.25 4.27
C MET A 186 20.01 9.72 3.28
N THR A 187 18.89 9.00 3.17
CA THR A 187 17.78 9.39 2.28
C THR A 187 16.75 10.32 2.93
N CYS A 188 16.82 10.49 4.25
CA CYS A 188 15.98 11.43 5.00
C CYS A 188 16.92 12.41 5.74
N PRO A 189 17.43 13.47 5.08
CA PRO A 189 18.21 14.51 5.75
C PRO A 189 17.35 15.24 6.79
N PRO A 190 17.98 15.84 7.80
CA PRO A 190 17.29 16.55 8.89
C PRO A 190 16.47 17.76 8.40
#